data_42314e3bfcb7fb8cffa623a21d164779
#
_entry.id   42314e3bfcb7fb8cffa623a21d164779
#
_cell.length_a   1.000
_cell.length_b   1.000
_cell.length_c   1.000
_cell.angle_alpha   90.00
_cell.angle_beta   90.00
_cell.angle_gamma   90.00
#
_symmetry.space_group_name_H-M   'P 1'
#
loop_
_entity.id
_entity.type
_entity.pdbx_description
1 polymer ?
#
loop_
_entity_poly.entity_id
_entity_poly.type
_entity_poly.pdbx_seq_one_letter_code
_entity_poly.pdbx_strand_id
1 'polypeptide(L)'
;MHLQATVFDADDTTVDSVARTPAKKAIPVPSKSPVRERRVLNQPGFVLHSWPYKETSVIVDVLTRDFGRIALVAKGAKRPHSQLRSVLQTFQPLQFAWTGKSEIRVLTSAEWVGGMLPLEKSALLCGFYLNELLVKFLVRDEPHPLLFDHYVSTLNQLAHDEPASTVLRQFELSLLRESGLLSDLSFCTRARTRVQAGVNYVVDPELGARPALQSDLAPVVSGQTLIDMVVGDYSDPQTQFQSKMLMRSLLAYHLHGAFLNTRQILIDLQNL
;
A
#
# COMPACT_ATOMS: atom_id res chain seq x y z
N MET A 1 -35.12 -32.10 -69.11
CA MET A 1 -36.55 -32.13 -68.91
C MET A 1 -36.89 -30.74 -68.42
N HIS A 2 -37.26 -29.95 -69.43
CA HIS A 2 -38.60 -29.46 -69.80
C HIS A 2 -39.13 -28.50 -68.73
N LEU A 3 -39.30 -27.32 -68.99
CA LEU A 3 -40.15 -26.47 -69.90
C LEU A 3 -40.91 -25.50 -69.02
N GLN A 4 -40.92 -24.32 -69.26
CA GLN A 4 -41.47 -23.25 -70.09
C GLN A 4 -42.12 -22.21 -69.18
N ALA A 5 -41.70 -21.00 -69.13
CA ALA A 5 -42.11 -19.88 -70.00
C ALA A 5 -43.62 -19.68 -70.15
N THR A 6 -44.12 -18.59 -69.64
CA THR A 6 -45.03 -17.73 -70.46
C THR A 6 -45.08 -16.30 -69.92
N VAL A 7 -44.87 -15.42 -70.86
CA VAL A 7 -45.05 -13.99 -70.92
C VAL A 7 -46.58 -13.70 -71.01
N PHE A 8 -47.04 -12.58 -70.45
CA PHE A 8 -48.01 -11.69 -71.13
C PHE A 8 -48.00 -10.26 -70.59
N ASP A 9 -48.13 -9.43 -71.47
CA ASP A 9 -47.96 -7.98 -71.61
C ASP A 9 -49.09 -7.14 -70.98
N ALA A 10 -48.73 -5.91 -70.78
CA ALA A 10 -49.37 -4.65 -71.27
C ALA A 10 -50.38 -3.91 -70.40
N ASP A 11 -49.98 -2.65 -70.22
CA ASP A 11 -50.76 -1.39 -70.28
C ASP A 11 -51.80 -1.13 -69.13
N ASP A 12 -51.87 -0.01 -68.59
CA ASP A 12 -51.98 1.37 -69.05
C ASP A 12 -52.15 2.34 -67.80
N THR A 13 -51.48 3.45 -67.89
CA THR A 13 -51.78 4.77 -67.34
C THR A 13 -52.70 4.93 -66.09
N THR A 14 -52.26 5.69 -65.12
CA THR A 14 -52.62 7.12 -64.88
C THR A 14 -51.97 7.65 -63.51
N VAL A 15 -51.23 8.68 -63.68
CA VAL A 15 -51.17 10.01 -63.03
C VAL A 15 -51.49 10.14 -61.53
N ASP A 16 -50.51 10.75 -60.88
CA ASP A 16 -50.63 11.75 -59.84
C ASP A 16 -50.92 11.29 -58.38
N SER A 17 -49.96 11.39 -57.57
CA SER A 17 -49.88 12.39 -56.49
C SER A 17 -48.62 12.20 -55.64
N VAL A 18 -47.72 13.19 -55.71
CA VAL A 18 -46.52 13.31 -54.89
C VAL A 18 -46.94 13.59 -53.46
N ALA A 19 -47.00 12.58 -52.61
CA ALA A 19 -47.05 12.79 -51.17
C ALA A 19 -45.64 12.89 -50.62
N ARG A 20 -45.17 14.10 -50.30
CA ARG A 20 -43.93 14.38 -49.56
C ARG A 20 -44.01 13.76 -48.18
N THR A 21 -43.26 12.71 -47.97
CA THR A 21 -43.03 12.14 -46.65
C THR A 21 -42.26 13.17 -45.79
N PRO A 22 -42.70 13.50 -44.54
CA PRO A 22 -41.98 14.43 -43.69
C PRO A 22 -40.67 13.77 -43.22
N ALA A 23 -39.56 14.51 -43.39
CA ALA A 23 -38.25 14.13 -42.92
C ALA A 23 -38.31 13.74 -41.42
N LYS A 24 -37.96 12.50 -41.10
CA LYS A 24 -37.73 12.08 -39.70
C LYS A 24 -36.70 12.99 -39.08
N LYS A 25 -37.13 13.80 -38.09
CA LYS A 25 -36.22 14.53 -37.19
C LYS A 25 -35.27 13.53 -36.58
N ALA A 26 -33.97 13.69 -36.83
CA ALA A 26 -32.92 12.92 -36.19
C ALA A 26 -33.04 13.12 -34.64
N ILE A 27 -33.22 12.01 -33.93
CA ILE A 27 -33.19 11.99 -32.47
C ILE A 27 -31.76 12.43 -32.05
N PRO A 28 -31.60 13.47 -31.22
CA PRO A 28 -30.26 13.85 -30.76
C PRO A 28 -29.67 12.71 -29.98
N VAL A 29 -28.55 12.18 -30.46
CA VAL A 29 -27.71 11.24 -29.69
C VAL A 29 -27.31 11.96 -28.41
N PRO A 30 -27.58 11.41 -27.20
CA PRO A 30 -27.20 12.06 -25.96
C PRO A 30 -25.66 12.17 -25.95
N SER A 31 -25.16 13.40 -25.92
CA SER A 31 -23.76 13.68 -25.71
C SER A 31 -23.35 12.99 -24.42
N LYS A 32 -22.36 12.09 -24.50
CA LYS A 32 -21.76 11.49 -23.31
C LYS A 32 -21.33 12.63 -22.39
N SER A 33 -22.05 12.80 -21.27
CA SER A 33 -21.65 13.72 -20.22
C SER A 33 -20.18 13.44 -19.89
N PRO A 34 -19.30 14.43 -19.74
CA PRO A 34 -17.92 14.20 -19.39
C PRO A 34 -17.93 13.40 -18.09
N VAL A 35 -17.37 12.20 -18.13
CA VAL A 35 -17.17 11.37 -16.93
C VAL A 35 -16.37 12.24 -15.96
N ARG A 36 -17.01 12.78 -14.92
CA ARG A 36 -16.35 13.59 -13.90
C ARG A 36 -15.14 12.79 -13.42
N GLU A 37 -13.94 13.25 -13.76
CA GLU A 37 -12.71 12.72 -13.17
C GLU A 37 -12.88 12.70 -11.66
N ARG A 38 -12.68 11.55 -11.04
CA ARG A 38 -12.78 11.45 -9.60
C ARG A 38 -11.64 12.28 -9.00
N ARG A 39 -12.00 13.45 -8.49
CA ARG A 39 -11.07 14.34 -7.79
C ARG A 39 -11.11 14.00 -6.31
N VAL A 40 -9.95 13.77 -5.73
CA VAL A 40 -9.76 13.59 -4.28
C VAL A 40 -9.04 14.81 -3.75
N LEU A 41 -9.50 15.32 -2.60
CA LEU A 41 -8.97 16.51 -1.95
C LEU A 41 -8.61 16.21 -0.50
N ASN A 42 -7.65 16.96 0.04
CA ASN A 42 -7.31 16.99 1.47
C ASN A 42 -7.05 15.61 2.08
N GLN A 43 -6.32 14.75 1.35
CA GLN A 43 -5.97 13.42 1.86
C GLN A 43 -4.67 13.47 2.65
N PRO A 44 -4.68 13.10 3.95
CA PRO A 44 -3.46 12.97 4.72
C PRO A 44 -2.63 11.80 4.18
N GLY A 45 -1.32 12.01 4.09
CA GLY A 45 -0.41 11.00 3.58
C GLY A 45 1.06 11.34 3.75
N PHE A 46 1.90 10.37 3.39
CA PHE A 46 3.35 10.46 3.41
C PHE A 46 3.95 9.94 2.11
N VAL A 47 4.99 10.61 1.62
CA VAL A 47 5.79 10.08 0.52
C VAL A 47 6.64 8.93 1.03
N LEU A 48 6.44 7.74 0.48
CA LEU A 48 7.24 6.55 0.78
C LEU A 48 8.49 6.49 -0.10
N HIS A 49 8.32 6.74 -1.40
CA HIS A 49 9.38 6.68 -2.37
C HIS A 49 9.09 7.60 -3.55
N SER A 50 10.14 8.04 -4.26
CA SER A 50 9.98 8.82 -5.49
C SER A 50 11.03 8.41 -6.52
N TRP A 51 10.65 8.44 -7.79
CA TRP A 51 11.58 8.19 -8.90
C TRP A 51 11.34 9.14 -10.07
N PRO A 52 12.39 9.46 -10.83
CA PRO A 52 12.29 10.32 -12.00
C PRO A 52 11.29 9.76 -13.03
N TYR A 53 10.47 10.64 -13.58
CA TYR A 53 9.53 10.30 -14.66
C TYR A 53 9.53 11.40 -15.71
N LYS A 54 9.82 11.07 -16.97
CA LYS A 54 10.03 12.04 -18.03
C LYS A 54 11.07 13.10 -17.63
N GLU A 55 11.17 14.17 -18.40
CA GLU A 55 12.20 15.20 -18.20
C GLU A 55 12.01 16.01 -16.90
N THR A 56 10.78 16.44 -16.63
CA THR A 56 10.48 17.42 -15.57
C THR A 56 9.61 16.87 -14.44
N SER A 57 9.14 15.62 -14.51
CA SER A 57 8.19 15.02 -13.58
C SER A 57 8.85 13.99 -12.68
N VAL A 58 8.19 13.68 -11.57
CA VAL A 58 8.49 12.50 -10.74
C VAL A 58 7.20 11.70 -10.54
N ILE A 59 7.34 10.41 -10.33
CA ILE A 59 6.29 9.59 -9.74
C ILE A 59 6.62 9.46 -8.26
N VAL A 60 5.63 9.68 -7.42
CA VAL A 60 5.72 9.47 -5.97
C VAL A 60 4.80 8.33 -5.57
N ASP A 61 5.31 7.42 -4.78
CA ASP A 61 4.55 6.40 -4.07
C ASP A 61 4.16 6.97 -2.71
N VAL A 62 2.88 7.05 -2.42
CA VAL A 62 2.34 7.75 -1.26
C VAL A 62 1.51 6.78 -0.43
N LEU A 63 1.74 6.74 0.87
CA LEU A 63 0.83 6.13 1.82
C LEU A 63 -0.22 7.17 2.20
N THR A 64 -1.48 6.87 1.96
CA THR A 64 -2.63 7.70 2.36
C THR A 64 -3.50 6.95 3.35
N ARG A 65 -4.19 7.69 4.23
CA ARG A 65 -5.01 7.09 5.27
C ARG A 65 -6.21 6.34 4.70
N ASP A 66 -6.94 6.95 3.76
CA ASP A 66 -8.24 6.44 3.31
C ASP A 66 -8.19 5.76 1.93
N PHE A 67 -7.06 5.83 1.22
CA PHE A 67 -6.87 5.20 -0.10
C PHE A 67 -5.70 4.22 -0.15
N GLY A 68 -5.06 3.97 1.00
CA GLY A 68 -3.91 3.10 1.07
C GLY A 68 -2.70 3.63 0.31
N ARG A 69 -1.89 2.74 -0.22
CA ARG A 69 -0.71 3.06 -1.01
C ARG A 69 -1.11 3.36 -2.45
N ILE A 70 -0.75 4.55 -2.95
CA ILE A 70 -1.08 5.02 -4.31
C ILE A 70 0.13 5.59 -5.02
N ALA A 71 0.11 5.58 -6.36
CA ALA A 71 1.12 6.22 -7.19
C ALA A 71 0.58 7.52 -7.81
N LEU A 72 1.34 8.61 -7.65
CA LEU A 72 0.97 9.93 -8.17
C LEU A 72 2.08 10.48 -9.07
N VAL A 73 1.72 10.96 -10.27
CA VAL A 73 2.65 11.72 -11.10
C VAL A 73 2.60 13.19 -10.72
N ALA A 74 3.71 13.73 -10.22
CA ALA A 74 3.91 15.14 -9.93
C ALA A 74 4.56 15.83 -11.13
N LYS A 75 3.72 16.44 -11.98
CA LYS A 75 4.17 17.13 -13.20
C LYS A 75 4.97 18.36 -12.86
N GLY A 76 6.13 18.52 -13.50
CA GLY A 76 6.98 19.69 -13.31
C GLY A 76 7.73 19.75 -11.97
N ALA A 77 7.66 18.72 -11.13
CA ALA A 77 8.29 18.69 -9.81
C ALA A 77 9.84 18.81 -9.87
N LYS A 78 10.48 18.42 -11.00
CA LYS A 78 11.93 18.56 -11.21
C LYS A 78 12.36 19.94 -11.68
N ARG A 79 11.44 20.84 -12.03
CA ARG A 79 11.80 22.19 -12.46
C ARG A 79 12.47 22.96 -11.33
N PRO A 80 13.46 23.83 -11.60
CA PRO A 80 14.24 24.53 -10.57
C PRO A 80 13.40 25.31 -9.56
N HIS A 81 12.31 25.93 -10.00
CA HIS A 81 11.41 26.74 -9.16
C HIS A 81 10.11 26.03 -8.79
N SER A 82 10.08 24.71 -8.83
CA SER A 82 8.87 23.94 -8.47
C SER A 82 8.69 23.89 -6.97
N GLN A 83 7.58 24.38 -6.46
CA GLN A 83 7.19 24.25 -5.06
C GLN A 83 7.03 22.77 -4.64
N LEU A 84 6.58 21.90 -5.56
CA LEU A 84 6.46 20.47 -5.29
C LEU A 84 7.79 19.80 -4.95
N ARG A 85 8.92 20.33 -5.44
CA ARG A 85 10.26 19.78 -5.16
C ARG A 85 10.62 19.87 -3.68
N SER A 86 10.28 20.96 -3.02
CA SER A 86 10.56 21.18 -1.59
C SER A 86 9.56 20.48 -0.68
N VAL A 87 8.32 20.29 -1.14
CA VAL A 87 7.24 19.72 -0.35
C VAL A 87 7.24 18.19 -0.38
N LEU A 88 7.53 17.56 -1.54
CA LEU A 88 7.48 16.10 -1.70
C LEU A 88 8.68 15.40 -1.05
N GLN A 89 8.88 15.63 0.23
CA GLN A 89 9.92 14.99 1.04
C GLN A 89 9.34 13.78 1.79
N THR A 90 10.17 12.74 2.00
CA THR A 90 9.82 11.60 2.85
C THR A 90 9.69 12.02 4.31
N PHE A 91 8.92 11.28 5.09
CA PHE A 91 8.74 11.45 6.55
C PHE A 91 8.09 12.76 6.98
N GLN A 92 7.54 13.53 6.05
CA GLN A 92 6.78 14.75 6.35
C GLN A 92 5.29 14.51 6.14
N PRO A 93 4.42 14.91 7.09
CA PRO A 93 2.98 14.80 6.94
C PRO A 93 2.50 15.81 5.90
N LEU A 94 1.83 15.33 4.87
CA LEU A 94 1.32 16.12 3.75
C LEU A 94 -0.18 15.94 3.57
N GLN A 95 -0.82 16.98 3.07
CA GLN A 95 -2.17 16.90 2.50
C GLN A 95 -2.06 16.82 0.99
N PHE A 96 -2.60 15.74 0.42
CA PHE A 96 -2.56 15.48 -1.01
C PHE A 96 -3.92 15.75 -1.67
N ALA A 97 -3.87 16.23 -2.92
CA ALA A 97 -5.01 16.22 -3.81
C ALA A 97 -4.58 15.65 -5.17
N TRP A 98 -5.47 14.88 -5.81
CA TRP A 98 -5.19 14.27 -7.12
C TRP A 98 -6.45 14.09 -7.95
N THR A 99 -6.25 13.81 -9.24
CA THR A 99 -7.30 13.45 -10.19
C THR A 99 -6.92 12.19 -10.96
N GLY A 100 -7.93 11.53 -11.50
CA GLY A 100 -7.77 10.33 -12.32
C GLY A 100 -8.26 9.05 -11.63
N LYS A 101 -8.41 8.00 -12.45
CA LYS A 101 -8.84 6.66 -12.02
C LYS A 101 -7.82 5.57 -12.41
N SER A 102 -6.76 5.95 -13.13
CA SER A 102 -5.70 5.03 -13.54
C SER A 102 -4.84 4.64 -12.34
N GLU A 103 -4.06 3.59 -12.52
CA GLU A 103 -3.09 3.11 -11.51
C GLU A 103 -2.14 4.23 -11.08
N ILE A 104 -1.68 5.07 -12.02
CA ILE A 104 -0.91 6.28 -11.73
C ILE A 104 -1.83 7.48 -11.92
N ARG A 105 -2.15 8.18 -10.84
CA ARG A 105 -3.03 9.37 -10.83
C ARG A 105 -2.22 10.64 -10.97
N VAL A 106 -2.87 11.75 -11.27
CA VAL A 106 -2.19 13.05 -11.43
C VAL A 106 -2.30 13.83 -10.13
N LEU A 107 -1.16 14.10 -9.50
CA LEU A 107 -1.08 15.00 -8.35
C LEU A 107 -1.48 16.41 -8.76
N THR A 108 -2.43 17.02 -8.06
CA THR A 108 -2.88 18.40 -8.27
C THR A 108 -2.34 19.36 -7.23
N SER A 109 -2.23 18.94 -5.97
CA SER A 109 -1.53 19.69 -4.91
C SER A 109 -0.94 18.74 -3.88
N ALA A 110 0.10 19.21 -3.20
CA ALA A 110 0.64 18.65 -1.98
C ALA A 110 1.03 19.81 -1.07
N GLU A 111 0.59 19.76 0.19
CA GLU A 111 0.80 20.82 1.15
C GLU A 111 1.34 20.24 2.45
N TRP A 112 2.33 20.89 3.04
CA TRP A 112 2.89 20.47 4.31
C TRP A 112 1.97 20.83 5.46
N VAL A 113 1.68 19.85 6.33
CA VAL A 113 0.78 20.04 7.47
C VAL A 113 1.54 20.52 8.71
N GLY A 114 2.82 20.14 8.82
CA GLY A 114 3.62 20.43 10.01
C GLY A 114 3.39 19.45 11.16
N GLY A 115 4.00 19.74 12.30
CA GLY A 115 3.74 19.03 13.56
C GLY A 115 4.56 17.76 13.80
N MET A 116 5.47 17.39 12.91
CA MET A 116 6.40 16.26 13.09
C MET A 116 7.84 16.74 13.10
N LEU A 117 8.63 16.27 14.07
CA LEU A 117 10.06 16.51 14.11
C LEU A 117 10.76 15.74 12.98
N PRO A 118 11.86 16.28 12.42
CA PRO A 118 12.64 15.57 11.41
C PRO A 118 13.33 14.34 12.04
N LEU A 119 13.40 13.26 11.26
CA LEU A 119 14.21 12.10 11.63
C LEU A 119 15.71 12.43 11.40
N GLU A 120 16.53 12.13 12.38
CA GLU A 120 17.97 12.36 12.32
C GLU A 120 18.76 11.06 12.47
N LYS A 121 20.00 11.05 11.96
CA LYS A 121 20.99 9.96 12.17
C LYS A 121 20.40 8.56 11.92
N SER A 122 20.45 7.69 12.94
CA SER A 122 19.95 6.31 12.88
C SER A 122 18.43 6.24 12.71
N ALA A 123 17.66 7.20 13.25
CA ALA A 123 16.22 7.29 13.08
C ALA A 123 15.83 7.47 11.61
N LEU A 124 16.61 8.23 10.84
CA LEU A 124 16.40 8.40 9.40
C LEU A 124 16.51 7.06 8.64
N LEU A 125 17.50 6.24 8.97
CA LEU A 125 17.66 4.91 8.38
C LEU A 125 16.50 3.97 8.77
N CYS A 126 16.05 4.06 10.02
CA CYS A 126 14.84 3.35 10.46
C CYS A 126 13.60 3.78 9.65
N GLY A 127 13.44 5.08 9.39
CA GLY A 127 12.37 5.60 8.55
C GLY A 127 12.41 5.02 7.11
N PHE A 128 13.58 4.97 6.48
CA PHE A 128 13.73 4.33 5.17
C PHE A 128 13.40 2.83 5.21
N TYR A 129 13.75 2.14 6.29
CA TYR A 129 13.38 0.75 6.50
C TYR A 129 11.86 0.57 6.57
N LEU A 130 11.15 1.42 7.32
CA LEU A 130 9.69 1.41 7.39
C LEU A 130 9.06 1.63 6.01
N ASN A 131 9.57 2.61 5.26
CA ASN A 131 9.10 2.89 3.90
C ASN A 131 9.30 1.69 2.97
N GLU A 132 10.47 1.06 3.03
CA GLU A 132 10.76 -0.13 2.22
C GLU A 132 9.81 -1.29 2.55
N LEU A 133 9.52 -1.53 3.83
CA LEU A 133 8.53 -2.52 4.25
C LEU A 133 7.15 -2.20 3.68
N LEU A 134 6.66 -0.97 3.86
CA LEU A 134 5.35 -0.56 3.35
C LEU A 134 5.25 -0.74 1.82
N VAL A 135 6.30 -0.38 1.08
CA VAL A 135 6.34 -0.54 -0.38
C VAL A 135 6.32 -2.01 -0.79
N LYS A 136 6.95 -2.90 -0.02
CA LYS A 136 7.03 -4.33 -0.36
C LYS A 136 5.79 -5.13 0.07
N PHE A 137 5.15 -4.75 1.18
CA PHE A 137 4.05 -5.51 1.77
C PHE A 137 2.67 -5.01 1.35
N LEU A 138 2.48 -3.71 1.14
CA LEU A 138 1.16 -3.18 0.84
C LEU A 138 0.82 -3.27 -0.64
N VAL A 139 -0.36 -3.80 -0.92
CA VAL A 139 -0.98 -3.71 -2.23
C VAL A 139 -1.44 -2.28 -2.49
N ARG A 140 -1.40 -1.82 -3.74
CA ARG A 140 -1.91 -0.49 -4.09
C ARG A 140 -3.42 -0.43 -4.01
N ASP A 141 -3.93 0.74 -3.68
CA ASP A 141 -5.36 1.04 -3.62
C ASP A 141 -6.14 0.27 -2.54
N GLU A 142 -5.43 -0.30 -1.57
CA GLU A 142 -6.02 -0.97 -0.42
C GLU A 142 -5.81 -0.14 0.85
N PRO A 143 -6.87 0.40 1.46
CA PRO A 143 -6.77 1.23 2.66
C PRO A 143 -6.41 0.40 3.91
N HIS A 144 -5.45 0.90 4.67
CA HIS A 144 -5.07 0.36 5.98
C HIS A 144 -4.99 1.51 7.00
N PRO A 145 -6.13 2.07 7.46
CA PRO A 145 -6.13 3.27 8.30
C PRO A 145 -5.44 3.05 9.65
N LEU A 146 -5.57 1.88 10.26
CA LEU A 146 -4.85 1.56 11.52
C LEU A 146 -3.35 1.50 11.30
N LEU A 147 -2.90 0.88 10.21
CA LEU A 147 -1.46 0.84 9.88
C LEU A 147 -0.92 2.24 9.57
N PHE A 148 -1.72 3.10 8.93
CA PHE A 148 -1.35 4.51 8.75
C PHE A 148 -1.13 5.20 10.09
N ASP A 149 -2.05 5.05 11.04
CA ASP A 149 -1.93 5.64 12.37
C ASP A 149 -0.72 5.06 13.14
N HIS A 150 -0.43 3.76 13.01
CA HIS A 150 0.80 3.14 13.53
C HIS A 150 2.06 3.71 12.89
N TYR A 151 2.07 3.94 11.58
CA TYR A 151 3.21 4.54 10.89
C TYR A 151 3.51 5.95 11.39
N VAL A 152 2.48 6.78 11.56
CA VAL A 152 2.60 8.14 12.13
C VAL A 152 3.18 8.07 13.55
N SER A 153 2.63 7.21 14.41
CA SER A 153 3.12 7.01 15.78
C SER A 153 4.58 6.55 15.80
N THR A 154 4.94 5.60 14.95
CA THR A 154 6.30 5.06 14.84
C THR A 154 7.31 6.14 14.41
N LEU A 155 6.98 6.98 13.42
CA LEU A 155 7.83 8.09 13.03
C LEU A 155 8.02 9.10 14.16
N ASN A 156 6.95 9.41 14.91
CA ASN A 156 7.04 10.29 16.08
C ASN A 156 7.93 9.71 17.18
N GLN A 157 7.80 8.44 17.50
CA GLN A 157 8.64 7.76 18.51
C GLN A 157 10.12 7.78 18.10
N LEU A 158 10.42 7.49 16.83
CA LEU A 158 11.79 7.56 16.29
C LEU A 158 12.36 8.98 16.34
N ALA A 159 11.54 10.00 16.09
CA ALA A 159 11.94 11.41 16.16
C ALA A 159 12.19 11.91 17.59
N HIS A 160 11.67 11.21 18.61
CA HIS A 160 11.89 11.49 20.04
C HIS A 160 12.92 10.55 20.69
N ASP A 161 13.79 9.92 19.87
CA ASP A 161 14.86 9.03 20.34
C ASP A 161 14.39 7.81 21.17
N GLU A 162 13.16 7.37 20.99
CA GLU A 162 12.69 6.12 21.58
C GLU A 162 13.52 4.93 21.07
N PRO A 163 13.70 3.85 21.87
CA PRO A 163 14.52 2.72 21.49
C PRO A 163 14.09 2.08 20.16
N ALA A 164 14.85 2.32 19.11
CA ALA A 164 14.52 1.88 17.74
C ALA A 164 14.28 0.37 17.65
N SER A 165 14.96 -0.45 18.47
CA SER A 165 14.75 -1.90 18.52
C SER A 165 13.31 -2.27 18.89
N THR A 166 12.72 -1.58 19.86
CA THR A 166 11.34 -1.79 20.31
C THR A 166 10.34 -1.21 19.31
N VAL A 167 10.56 0.04 18.91
CA VAL A 167 9.68 0.77 17.99
C VAL A 167 9.53 0.02 16.66
N LEU A 168 10.63 -0.49 16.10
CA LEU A 168 10.60 -1.26 14.87
C LEU A 168 9.88 -2.60 15.03
N ARG A 169 10.04 -3.31 16.17
CA ARG A 169 9.34 -4.59 16.42
C ARG A 169 7.84 -4.39 16.51
N GLN A 170 7.38 -3.33 17.20
CA GLN A 170 5.97 -2.99 17.28
C GLN A 170 5.37 -2.68 15.91
N PHE A 171 6.10 -1.90 15.09
CA PHE A 171 5.65 -1.59 13.74
C PHE A 171 5.60 -2.82 12.83
N GLU A 172 6.64 -3.66 12.82
CA GLU A 172 6.68 -4.90 12.03
C GLU A 172 5.53 -5.84 12.38
N LEU A 173 5.24 -5.99 13.68
CA LEU A 173 4.10 -6.78 14.16
C LEU A 173 2.77 -6.20 13.65
N SER A 174 2.59 -4.89 13.77
CA SER A 174 1.40 -4.19 13.28
C SER A 174 1.26 -4.34 11.76
N LEU A 175 2.34 -4.20 11.01
CA LEU A 175 2.35 -4.37 9.56
C LEU A 175 1.84 -5.76 9.14
N LEU A 176 2.39 -6.83 9.72
CA LEU A 176 1.98 -8.19 9.37
C LEU A 176 0.54 -8.49 9.81
N ARG A 177 0.10 -7.96 10.95
CA ARG A 177 -1.29 -8.14 11.43
C ARG A 177 -2.29 -7.41 10.55
N GLU A 178 -2.07 -6.12 10.29
CA GLU A 178 -2.97 -5.28 9.49
C GLU A 178 -3.00 -5.68 8.00
N SER A 179 -1.93 -6.31 7.50
CA SER A 179 -1.90 -6.91 6.16
C SER A 179 -2.49 -8.33 6.11
N GLY A 180 -3.00 -8.86 7.22
CA GLY A 180 -3.56 -10.21 7.29
C GLY A 180 -2.54 -11.33 7.13
N LEU A 181 -1.24 -11.04 7.28
CA LEU A 181 -0.13 -11.98 7.10
C LEU A 181 0.29 -12.67 8.39
N LEU A 182 -0.28 -12.29 9.52
CA LEU A 182 0.04 -12.88 10.82
C LEU A 182 -1.23 -13.10 11.64
N SER A 183 -1.41 -14.33 12.10
CA SER A 183 -2.46 -14.70 13.04
C SER A 183 -2.23 -14.10 14.42
N ASP A 184 -3.26 -14.10 15.26
CA ASP A 184 -3.17 -13.65 16.65
C ASP A 184 -2.14 -14.48 17.44
N LEU A 185 -1.08 -13.83 17.93
CA LEU A 185 -0.02 -14.47 18.70
C LEU A 185 -0.45 -14.88 20.13
N SER A 186 -1.59 -14.39 20.61
CA SER A 186 -2.13 -14.77 21.93
C SER A 186 -2.76 -16.17 21.92
N PHE A 187 -2.91 -16.77 20.72
CA PHE A 187 -3.69 -17.99 20.52
C PHE A 187 -2.97 -19.02 19.65
N CYS A 188 -2.98 -20.28 20.10
CA CYS A 188 -2.58 -21.40 19.24
C CYS A 188 -3.71 -21.72 18.27
N THR A 189 -3.56 -21.35 17.01
CA THR A 189 -4.60 -21.49 15.99
C THR A 189 -5.11 -22.92 15.85
N ARG A 190 -4.20 -23.90 15.83
CA ARG A 190 -4.54 -25.31 15.65
C ARG A 190 -5.16 -25.95 16.90
N ALA A 191 -4.63 -25.65 18.09
CA ALA A 191 -5.11 -26.20 19.36
C ALA A 191 -6.31 -25.45 19.92
N ARG A 192 -6.61 -24.26 19.41
CA ARG A 192 -7.64 -23.33 19.91
C ARG A 192 -7.48 -23.03 21.40
N THR A 193 -6.25 -22.93 21.88
CA THR A 193 -5.91 -22.63 23.27
C THR A 193 -5.09 -21.34 23.35
N ARG A 194 -5.17 -20.65 24.47
CA ARG A 194 -4.33 -19.48 24.72
C ARG A 194 -2.88 -19.91 24.87
N VAL A 195 -1.98 -19.02 24.42
CA VAL A 195 -0.55 -19.15 24.62
C VAL A 195 -0.25 -19.10 26.12
N GLN A 196 0.62 -19.99 26.59
CA GLN A 196 1.03 -20.11 28.00
C GLN A 196 2.49 -19.70 28.17
N ALA A 197 2.80 -18.86 29.13
CA ALA A 197 4.14 -18.29 29.37
C ALA A 197 5.25 -19.35 29.48
N GLY A 198 4.97 -20.46 30.18
CA GLY A 198 5.94 -21.54 30.46
C GLY A 198 6.13 -22.55 29.30
N VAL A 199 5.50 -22.35 28.16
CA VAL A 199 5.59 -23.23 26.98
C VAL A 199 6.38 -22.55 25.87
N ASN A 200 7.16 -23.33 25.15
CA ASN A 200 7.85 -22.85 23.95
C ASN A 200 7.01 -23.04 22.69
N TYR A 201 7.07 -22.10 21.77
CA TYR A 201 6.26 -22.06 20.56
C TYR A 201 7.11 -21.83 19.32
N VAL A 202 6.60 -22.32 18.21
CA VAL A 202 6.98 -21.90 16.86
C VAL A 202 5.80 -21.16 16.24
N VAL A 203 6.05 -20.04 15.60
CA VAL A 203 5.03 -19.31 14.83
C VAL A 203 5.23 -19.65 13.38
N ASP A 204 4.32 -20.45 12.87
CA ASP A 204 4.25 -20.76 11.43
C ASP A 204 3.62 -19.55 10.70
N PRO A 205 4.21 -19.08 9.60
CA PRO A 205 3.71 -17.90 8.88
C PRO A 205 2.26 -18.04 8.38
N GLU A 206 1.83 -19.26 8.04
CA GLU A 206 0.49 -19.52 7.49
C GLU A 206 -0.46 -20.05 8.56
N LEU A 207 0.03 -20.90 9.46
CA LEU A 207 -0.80 -21.64 10.42
C LEU A 207 -0.84 -20.99 11.81
N GLY A 208 0.00 -19.97 12.06
CA GLY A 208 0.07 -19.27 13.35
C GLY A 208 0.87 -20.02 14.43
N ALA A 209 0.65 -19.66 15.69
CA ALA A 209 1.41 -20.21 16.82
C ALA A 209 0.99 -21.66 17.14
N ARG A 210 1.99 -22.51 17.40
CA ARG A 210 1.85 -23.88 17.91
C ARG A 210 2.96 -24.21 18.92
N PRO A 211 2.75 -25.16 19.83
CA PRO A 211 3.82 -25.66 20.68
C PRO A 211 5.01 -26.16 19.87
N ALA A 212 6.22 -25.84 20.31
CA ALA A 212 7.45 -26.25 19.65
C ALA A 212 7.70 -27.76 19.81
N LEU A 213 8.24 -28.38 18.76
CA LEU A 213 8.70 -29.76 18.74
C LEU A 213 10.25 -29.78 18.69
N GLN A 214 10.89 -30.86 19.16
CA GLN A 214 12.35 -31.00 19.10
C GLN A 214 12.92 -31.00 17.69
N SER A 215 12.09 -31.33 16.71
CA SER A 215 12.47 -31.37 15.28
C SER A 215 12.32 -30.02 14.55
N ASP A 216 11.87 -28.97 15.21
CA ASP A 216 11.64 -27.69 14.59
C ASP A 216 12.96 -26.99 14.23
N LEU A 217 13.04 -26.53 12.97
CA LEU A 217 14.15 -25.74 12.44
C LEU A 217 13.88 -24.22 12.48
N ALA A 218 12.61 -23.83 12.65
CA ALA A 218 12.19 -22.44 12.75
C ALA A 218 12.57 -21.87 14.13
N PRO A 219 12.63 -20.52 14.29
CA PRO A 219 12.89 -19.91 15.58
C PRO A 219 11.88 -20.35 16.64
N VAL A 220 12.39 -20.88 17.74
CA VAL A 220 11.59 -21.20 18.93
C VAL A 220 11.57 -19.99 19.83
N VAL A 221 10.37 -19.60 20.27
CA VAL A 221 10.15 -18.47 21.18
C VAL A 221 9.37 -18.93 22.42
N SER A 222 9.62 -18.29 23.55
CA SER A 222 8.84 -18.57 24.77
C SER A 222 7.40 -18.02 24.62
N GLY A 223 6.46 -18.67 25.30
CA GLY A 223 5.10 -18.14 25.34
C GLY A 223 5.03 -16.77 26.02
N GLN A 224 5.92 -16.50 26.99
CA GLN A 224 6.03 -15.18 27.60
C GLN A 224 6.37 -14.13 26.53
N THR A 225 7.35 -14.39 25.66
CA THR A 225 7.70 -13.50 24.55
C THR A 225 6.48 -13.19 23.65
N LEU A 226 5.67 -14.19 23.31
CA LEU A 226 4.46 -13.97 22.49
C LEU A 226 3.42 -13.10 23.22
N ILE A 227 3.25 -13.33 24.52
CA ILE A 227 2.36 -12.52 25.36
C ILE A 227 2.85 -11.07 25.43
N ASP A 228 4.13 -10.87 25.71
CA ASP A 228 4.77 -9.55 25.79
C ASP A 228 4.63 -8.78 24.46
N MET A 229 4.88 -9.46 23.33
CA MET A 229 4.69 -8.87 22.00
C MET A 229 3.25 -8.40 21.75
N VAL A 230 2.25 -9.16 22.23
CA VAL A 230 0.83 -8.80 22.09
C VAL A 230 0.48 -7.54 22.89
N VAL A 231 1.02 -7.42 24.11
CA VAL A 231 0.77 -6.24 24.96
C VAL A 231 1.74 -5.09 24.69
N GLY A 232 2.75 -5.31 23.85
CA GLY A 232 3.74 -4.28 23.49
C GLY A 232 4.83 -4.07 24.54
N ASP A 233 5.05 -5.01 25.45
CA ASP A 233 6.10 -4.97 26.46
C ASP A 233 7.39 -5.63 25.93
N TYR A 234 8.43 -4.84 25.74
CA TYR A 234 9.75 -5.28 25.31
C TYR A 234 10.82 -4.97 26.37
N SER A 235 10.45 -4.88 27.65
CA SER A 235 11.37 -4.59 28.74
C SER A 235 12.31 -5.76 29.02
N ASP A 236 11.85 -7.00 28.83
CA ASP A 236 12.67 -8.20 29.03
C ASP A 236 13.67 -8.42 27.87
N PRO A 237 14.99 -8.60 28.17
CA PRO A 237 16.00 -8.88 27.17
C PRO A 237 15.74 -10.15 26.32
N GLN A 238 15.13 -11.18 26.91
CA GLN A 238 14.77 -12.40 26.19
C GLN A 238 13.67 -12.10 25.16
N THR A 239 12.66 -11.33 25.53
CA THR A 239 11.60 -10.87 24.62
C THR A 239 12.17 -10.03 23.50
N GLN A 240 13.11 -9.11 23.76
CA GLN A 240 13.79 -8.35 22.71
C GLN A 240 14.54 -9.24 21.72
N PHE A 241 15.29 -10.21 22.22
CA PHE A 241 16.06 -11.13 21.37
C PHE A 241 15.14 -12.04 20.55
N GLN A 242 14.20 -12.71 21.21
CA GLN A 242 13.33 -13.70 20.56
C GLN A 242 12.37 -13.03 19.57
N SER A 243 11.79 -11.88 19.90
CA SER A 243 10.92 -11.14 18.98
C SER A 243 11.68 -10.69 17.73
N LYS A 244 12.95 -10.26 17.87
CA LYS A 244 13.81 -9.92 16.73
C LYS A 244 14.03 -11.12 15.80
N MET A 245 14.30 -12.29 16.36
CA MET A 245 14.48 -13.53 15.58
C MET A 245 13.19 -13.94 14.87
N LEU A 246 12.08 -13.91 15.59
CA LEU A 246 10.77 -14.24 15.07
C LEU A 246 10.36 -13.32 13.93
N MET A 247 10.37 -12.00 14.15
CA MET A 247 9.96 -11.03 13.14
C MET A 247 10.84 -11.11 11.89
N ARG A 248 12.15 -11.35 12.08
CA ARG A 248 13.07 -11.57 10.97
C ARG A 248 12.68 -12.78 10.11
N SER A 249 12.29 -13.88 10.74
CA SER A 249 11.87 -15.11 10.05
C SER A 249 10.56 -14.88 9.30
N LEU A 250 9.56 -14.27 9.95
CA LEU A 250 8.25 -14.00 9.35
C LEU A 250 8.34 -13.04 8.17
N LEU A 251 9.07 -11.93 8.32
CA LEU A 251 9.29 -10.98 7.23
C LEU A 251 10.03 -11.63 6.04
N ALA A 252 11.07 -12.43 6.31
CA ALA A 252 11.82 -13.13 5.26
C ALA A 252 10.93 -14.10 4.48
N TYR A 253 10.05 -14.81 5.16
CA TYR A 253 9.08 -15.72 4.53
C TYR A 253 8.16 -14.96 3.56
N HIS A 254 7.49 -13.91 4.03
CA HIS A 254 6.53 -13.15 3.23
C HIS A 254 7.19 -12.28 2.15
N LEU A 255 8.48 -11.99 2.26
CA LEU A 255 9.24 -11.34 1.19
C LEU A 255 9.65 -12.28 0.06
N HIS A 256 9.40 -13.60 0.18
CA HIS A 256 9.71 -14.60 -0.85
C HIS A 256 11.16 -14.50 -1.36
N GLY A 257 12.11 -14.25 -0.45
CA GLY A 257 13.53 -14.10 -0.79
C GLY A 257 13.94 -12.72 -1.31
N ALA A 258 13.03 -11.75 -1.39
CA ALA A 258 13.40 -10.38 -1.71
C ALA A 258 14.20 -9.75 -0.56
N PHE A 259 15.35 -9.14 -0.90
CA PHE A 259 16.21 -8.48 0.09
C PHE A 259 15.63 -7.13 0.51
N LEU A 260 15.86 -6.78 1.78
CA LEU A 260 15.65 -5.42 2.31
C LEU A 260 16.97 -4.64 2.17
N ASN A 261 17.00 -3.69 1.24
CA ASN A 261 18.19 -2.90 0.94
C ASN A 261 18.62 -2.04 2.14
N THR A 262 17.67 -1.42 2.81
CA THR A 262 17.91 -0.59 4.00
C THR A 262 18.54 -1.38 5.14
N ARG A 263 18.16 -2.66 5.30
CA ARG A 263 18.76 -3.54 6.29
C ARG A 263 20.22 -3.84 5.97
N GLN A 264 20.56 -4.09 4.71
CA GLN A 264 21.94 -4.31 4.32
C GLN A 264 22.80 -3.08 4.60
N ILE A 265 22.30 -1.88 4.27
CA ILE A 265 22.97 -0.62 4.59
C ILE A 265 23.21 -0.46 6.09
N LEU A 266 22.22 -0.79 6.94
CA LEU A 266 22.38 -0.74 8.39
C LEU A 266 23.48 -1.70 8.90
N ILE A 267 23.56 -2.91 8.35
CA ILE A 267 24.61 -3.88 8.70
C ILE A 267 25.97 -3.37 8.25
N ASP A 268 26.07 -2.85 7.04
CA ASP A 268 27.32 -2.37 6.47
C ASP A 268 27.87 -1.17 7.27
N LEU A 269 26.99 -0.25 7.70
CA LEU A 269 27.36 0.88 8.55
C LEU A 269 27.79 0.48 9.97
N GLN A 270 27.27 -0.64 10.51
CA GLN A 270 27.68 -1.14 11.81
C GLN A 270 29.04 -1.87 11.78
N ASN A 271 29.49 -2.26 10.59
CA ASN A 271 30.75 -2.95 10.36
C ASN A 271 31.91 -2.00 9.94
N LEU A 272 31.62 -0.70 9.78
CA LEU A 272 32.59 0.38 9.57
C LEU A 272 33.07 0.98 10.89
#